data_51a7af29d454dc413c53fb3dbdf5e350
#
_entry.id   51a7af29d454dc413c53fb3dbdf5e350
#
_cell.length_a   1.000
_cell.length_b   1.000
_cell.length_c   1.000
_cell.angle_alpha   90.00
_cell.angle_beta   90.00
_cell.angle_gamma   90.00
#
_symmetry.space_group_name_H-M   'P 1'
#
loop_
_entity.id
_entity.type
_entity.pdbx_description
1 polymer ?
#
loop_
_entity_poly.entity_id
_entity_poly.type
_entity_poly.pdbx_seq_one_letter_code
_entity_poly.pdbx_strand_id
1 'polypeptide(L)'
;MCVPTTCEPRSEQQGWSDDHDLRHSVLMVMRGKWAEGIVPRGFTWIVKDRIAVSERPGGVGEGHRRVRRQEEIIWIRENGFQTVLSLLASDHNLHNYDDFDQSWVHLPFGGATDGVARLEEVCRAIDEHSAEGRCVLVHREELNDVVCGVMGAWLLWSGLVATGPQAISFAERLTERPLGTVGREIVGLVAPADPPASEDGDAG
;
A
#
# COMPACT_ATOMS: atom_id res chain seq x y z
N MET A 1 54.80 -58.59 2.24
CA MET A 1 53.72 -58.44 1.26
C MET A 1 52.52 -57.86 2.00
N CYS A 2 52.37 -56.56 1.94
CA CYS A 2 51.23 -55.84 2.60
C CYS A 2 50.18 -55.56 1.56
N VAL A 3 48.95 -55.89 1.86
CA VAL A 3 47.79 -55.58 1.06
C VAL A 3 47.19 -54.25 1.60
N PRO A 4 46.93 -53.25 0.79
CA PRO A 4 46.33 -52.03 1.27
C PRO A 4 44.77 -52.13 1.38
N THR A 5 44.26 -51.80 2.54
CA THR A 5 42.84 -51.69 2.85
C THR A 5 42.35 -50.41 2.23
N THR A 6 41.34 -50.47 1.35
CA THR A 6 40.61 -49.36 0.79
C THR A 6 39.59 -48.85 1.81
N CYS A 7 39.71 -47.58 2.15
CA CYS A 7 38.75 -46.86 2.94
C CYS A 7 37.70 -46.23 2.00
N GLU A 8 36.45 -46.65 2.10
CA GLU A 8 35.33 -45.98 1.45
C GLU A 8 34.90 -44.74 2.26
N PRO A 9 34.62 -43.61 1.63
CA PRO A 9 34.03 -42.49 2.34
C PRO A 9 32.53 -42.68 2.49
N ARG A 10 32.07 -42.53 3.72
CA ARG A 10 30.64 -42.43 4.10
C ARG A 10 30.00 -41.21 3.44
N SER A 11 28.96 -41.46 2.68
CA SER A 11 28.01 -40.46 2.24
C SER A 11 27.05 -40.10 3.39
N GLU A 12 27.34 -39.04 4.11
CA GLU A 12 26.35 -38.31 4.94
C GLU A 12 26.18 -36.96 4.34
N GLN A 13 24.99 -36.70 3.83
CA GLN A 13 24.27 -35.41 3.83
C GLN A 13 23.16 -35.43 2.76
N GLN A 14 22.09 -36.09 3.07
CA GLN A 14 20.77 -35.78 2.48
C GLN A 14 19.77 -35.83 3.60
N GLY A 15 19.30 -34.64 4.00
CA GLY A 15 18.25 -34.57 4.99
C GLY A 15 18.14 -33.21 5.64
N TRP A 16 17.82 -32.13 4.88
CA TRP A 16 17.36 -30.88 5.49
C TRP A 16 16.63 -29.93 4.51
N SER A 17 15.99 -30.41 3.47
CA SER A 17 15.21 -29.58 2.55
C SER A 17 13.71 -29.89 2.52
N ASP A 18 13.27 -31.03 3.06
CA ASP A 18 11.86 -31.45 2.90
C ASP A 18 10.91 -30.86 3.95
N ASP A 19 11.42 -30.41 5.10
CA ASP A 19 10.55 -29.95 6.20
C ASP A 19 10.03 -28.50 5.99
N HIS A 20 10.75 -27.68 5.22
CA HIS A 20 10.32 -26.32 4.90
C HIS A 20 9.27 -26.32 3.79
N ASP A 21 9.37 -27.21 2.84
CA ASP A 21 8.45 -27.34 1.71
C ASP A 21 7.13 -28.01 2.15
N LEU A 22 7.20 -28.97 3.08
CA LEU A 22 6.02 -29.59 3.68
C LEU A 22 5.20 -28.62 4.53
N ARG A 23 5.85 -27.69 5.26
CA ARG A 23 5.13 -26.64 6.01
C ARG A 23 4.44 -25.64 5.09
N HIS A 24 5.05 -25.28 3.97
CA HIS A 24 4.41 -24.44 2.95
C HIS A 24 3.24 -25.16 2.27
N SER A 25 3.41 -26.42 1.93
CA SER A 25 2.37 -27.24 1.31
C SER A 25 1.19 -27.54 2.26
N VAL A 26 1.46 -27.80 3.54
CA VAL A 26 0.40 -28.02 4.55
C VAL A 26 -0.38 -26.73 4.85
N LEU A 27 0.28 -25.58 4.86
CA LEU A 27 -0.38 -24.27 4.97
C LEU A 27 -1.26 -23.96 3.74
N MET A 28 -0.86 -24.40 2.53
CA MET A 28 -1.68 -24.24 1.33
C MET A 28 -2.94 -25.12 1.33
N VAL A 29 -2.88 -26.30 1.94
CA VAL A 29 -4.03 -27.25 1.96
C VAL A 29 -5.09 -26.87 3.00
N MET A 30 -4.76 -26.05 4.01
CA MET A 30 -5.73 -25.56 5.01
C MET A 30 -6.34 -24.19 4.66
N ARG A 31 -6.12 -23.65 3.46
CA ARG A 31 -6.78 -22.44 2.98
C ARG A 31 -8.25 -22.70 2.66
N GLY A 32 -9.05 -22.81 3.69
CA GLY A 32 -10.49 -22.66 3.56
C GLY A 32 -10.83 -21.18 3.22
N LYS A 33 -12.03 -20.93 2.75
CA LYS A 33 -12.60 -19.61 2.37
C LYS A 33 -12.35 -18.48 3.40
N TRP A 34 -12.01 -18.80 4.63
CA TRP A 34 -11.66 -17.90 5.74
C TRP A 34 -10.20 -17.43 5.73
N ALA A 35 -9.34 -18.06 4.95
CA ALA A 35 -7.93 -17.68 4.85
C ALA A 35 -7.69 -16.54 3.85
N GLU A 36 -8.70 -16.18 3.04
CA GLU A 36 -8.60 -15.11 2.04
C GLU A 36 -8.90 -13.72 2.64
N GLY A 37 -9.50 -13.70 3.85
CA GLY A 37 -9.95 -12.46 4.48
C GLY A 37 -11.15 -11.83 3.77
N ILE A 38 -11.46 -10.60 4.14
CA ILE A 38 -12.52 -9.79 3.52
C ILE A 38 -11.96 -8.46 3.02
N VAL A 39 -12.49 -8.00 1.90
CA VAL A 39 -12.10 -6.70 1.31
C VAL A 39 -12.36 -5.57 2.30
N PRO A 40 -11.38 -4.68 2.55
CA PRO A 40 -11.60 -3.48 3.36
C PRO A 40 -12.71 -2.60 2.79
N ARG A 41 -13.41 -1.87 3.66
CA ARG A 41 -14.41 -0.91 3.20
C ARG A 41 -13.78 0.18 2.34
N GLY A 42 -14.56 0.65 1.35
CA GLY A 42 -14.13 1.73 0.47
C GLY A 42 -12.88 1.40 -0.35
N PHE A 43 -12.52 0.12 -0.47
CA PHE A 43 -11.37 -0.29 -1.26
C PHE A 43 -11.52 0.15 -2.72
N THR A 44 -10.53 0.87 -3.22
CA THR A 44 -10.52 1.38 -4.59
C THR A 44 -9.09 1.47 -5.12
N TRP A 45 -8.86 0.98 -6.33
CA TRP A 45 -7.61 1.18 -7.04
C TRP A 45 -7.48 2.60 -7.59
N ILE A 46 -6.42 3.29 -7.23
CA ILE A 46 -6.00 4.56 -7.85
C ILE A 46 -5.13 4.28 -9.07
N VAL A 47 -4.16 3.40 -8.92
CA VAL A 47 -3.39 2.80 -10.01
C VAL A 47 -3.47 1.29 -9.84
N LYS A 48 -4.08 0.62 -10.82
CA LYS A 48 -4.33 -0.82 -10.73
C LYS A 48 -3.04 -1.58 -10.42
N ASP A 49 -3.12 -2.53 -9.50
CA ASP A 49 -2.04 -3.40 -9.05
C ASP A 49 -0.80 -2.65 -8.50
N ARG A 50 -0.95 -1.37 -8.12
CA ARG A 50 0.15 -0.54 -7.61
C ARG A 50 -0.25 0.32 -6.41
N ILE A 51 -1.32 1.09 -6.52
CA ILE A 51 -1.77 2.01 -5.46
C ILE A 51 -3.26 1.88 -5.27
N ALA A 52 -3.66 1.59 -4.04
CA ALA A 52 -5.07 1.55 -3.66
C ALA A 52 -5.33 2.41 -2.41
N VAL A 53 -6.59 2.73 -2.21
CA VAL A 53 -7.09 3.38 -0.99
C VAL A 53 -8.17 2.54 -0.33
N SER A 54 -8.34 2.69 0.98
CA SER A 54 -9.46 2.10 1.72
C SER A 54 -9.78 2.88 2.98
N GLU A 55 -10.88 2.52 3.65
CA GLU A 55 -11.08 2.84 5.05
C GLU A 55 -10.13 2.00 5.91
N ARG A 56 -9.88 2.43 7.15
CA ARG A 56 -9.04 1.66 8.07
C ARG A 56 -9.69 0.31 8.39
N PRO A 57 -8.91 -0.78 8.47
CA PRO A 57 -9.41 -2.10 8.84
C PRO A 57 -10.14 -2.10 10.19
N GLY A 58 -11.33 -2.72 10.20
CA GLY A 58 -12.22 -2.77 11.35
C GLY A 58 -13.23 -1.63 11.43
N GLY A 59 -13.03 -0.54 10.66
CA GLY A 59 -13.91 0.64 10.65
C GLY A 59 -13.76 1.51 11.89
N VAL A 60 -14.71 2.42 12.12
CA VAL A 60 -14.75 3.41 13.20
C VAL A 60 -15.98 3.20 14.10
N GLY A 61 -15.88 3.69 15.35
CA GLY A 61 -16.98 3.71 16.32
C GLY A 61 -17.37 2.36 16.89
N GLU A 62 -18.62 2.24 17.35
CA GLU A 62 -19.14 1.04 18.01
C GLU A 62 -19.23 -0.19 17.10
N GLY A 63 -19.22 0.02 15.78
CA GLY A 63 -19.16 -1.05 14.77
C GLY A 63 -17.76 -1.65 14.57
N HIS A 64 -16.77 -1.17 15.29
CA HIS A 64 -15.38 -1.60 15.20
C HIS A 64 -15.18 -3.02 15.76
N ARG A 65 -15.20 -4.01 14.92
CA ARG A 65 -15.04 -5.42 15.28
C ARG A 65 -13.59 -5.87 15.13
N ARG A 66 -13.01 -6.41 16.20
CA ARG A 66 -11.66 -6.99 16.18
C ARG A 66 -11.50 -8.06 15.09
N VAL A 67 -12.45 -8.96 15.00
CA VAL A 67 -12.45 -10.04 14.00
C VAL A 67 -12.45 -9.46 12.59
N ARG A 68 -13.30 -8.46 12.30
CA ARG A 68 -13.35 -7.82 11.01
C ARG A 68 -12.01 -7.15 10.64
N ARG A 69 -11.36 -6.48 11.60
CA ARG A 69 -10.03 -5.91 11.38
C ARG A 69 -9.01 -6.96 10.98
N GLN A 70 -9.01 -8.09 11.68
CA GLN A 70 -8.11 -9.20 11.37
C GLN A 70 -8.35 -9.76 9.98
N GLU A 71 -9.61 -9.99 9.60
CA GLU A 71 -9.99 -10.48 8.27
C GLU A 71 -9.62 -9.49 7.16
N GLU A 72 -9.80 -8.17 7.38
CA GLU A 72 -9.41 -7.15 6.41
C GLU A 72 -7.88 -7.04 6.28
N ILE A 73 -7.10 -7.17 7.37
CA ILE A 73 -5.63 -7.21 7.32
C ILE A 73 -5.14 -8.47 6.60
N ILE A 74 -5.74 -9.63 6.86
CA ILE A 74 -5.42 -10.87 6.13
C ILE A 74 -5.64 -10.66 4.64
N TRP A 75 -6.77 -10.05 4.24
CA TRP A 75 -7.05 -9.77 2.84
C TRP A 75 -5.98 -8.86 2.21
N ILE A 76 -5.58 -7.80 2.88
CA ILE A 76 -4.53 -6.88 2.42
C ILE A 76 -3.25 -7.65 2.11
N ARG A 77 -2.80 -8.50 3.04
CA ARG A 77 -1.60 -9.31 2.88
C ARG A 77 -1.72 -10.32 1.73
N GLU A 78 -2.83 -11.08 1.69
CA GLU A 78 -3.04 -12.12 0.69
C GLU A 78 -3.23 -11.56 -0.73
N ASN A 79 -3.63 -10.29 -0.86
CA ASN A 79 -3.72 -9.59 -2.14
C ASN A 79 -2.43 -8.85 -2.53
N GLY A 80 -1.33 -9.11 -1.84
CA GLY A 80 0.00 -8.70 -2.26
C GLY A 80 0.35 -7.24 -1.99
N PHE A 81 -0.30 -6.59 -1.03
CA PHE A 81 0.12 -5.27 -0.57
C PHE A 81 1.36 -5.39 0.30
N GLN A 82 2.49 -4.84 -0.17
CA GLN A 82 3.75 -4.88 0.57
C GLN A 82 3.78 -3.87 1.72
N THR A 83 3.10 -2.74 1.59
CA THR A 83 3.09 -1.69 2.62
C THR A 83 1.71 -1.07 2.76
N VAL A 84 1.34 -0.76 3.99
CA VAL A 84 0.17 0.05 4.31
C VAL A 84 0.64 1.42 4.80
N LEU A 85 0.23 2.50 4.13
CA LEU A 85 0.44 3.88 4.56
C LEU A 85 -0.77 4.37 5.32
N SER A 86 -0.60 4.65 6.60
CA SER A 86 -1.66 5.13 7.47
C SER A 86 -1.61 6.64 7.63
N LEU A 87 -2.64 7.33 7.19
CA LEU A 87 -2.82 8.77 7.36
C LEU A 87 -3.63 9.12 8.62
N LEU A 88 -3.80 8.18 9.54
CA LEU A 88 -4.52 8.38 10.80
C LEU A 88 -3.84 9.43 11.67
N ALA A 89 -4.62 10.20 12.42
CA ALA A 89 -4.08 11.15 13.40
C ALA A 89 -3.31 10.45 14.54
N SER A 90 -3.67 9.21 14.86
CA SER A 90 -3.06 8.40 15.92
C SER A 90 -2.66 7.04 15.37
N ASP A 91 -1.57 6.50 15.90
CA ASP A 91 -1.07 5.14 15.63
C ASP A 91 -1.87 4.04 16.35
N HIS A 92 -2.91 4.41 17.08
CA HIS A 92 -3.74 3.47 17.81
C HIS A 92 -4.24 2.32 16.94
N ASN A 93 -3.95 1.08 17.34
CA ASN A 93 -4.25 -0.16 16.63
C ASN A 93 -3.40 -0.43 15.36
N LEU A 94 -2.43 0.38 14.97
CA LEU A 94 -1.55 0.06 13.84
C LEU A 94 -0.68 -1.16 14.13
N HIS A 95 -0.32 -1.41 15.39
CA HIS A 95 0.38 -2.63 15.82
C HIS A 95 -0.34 -3.94 15.45
N ASN A 96 -1.65 -3.89 15.14
CA ASN A 96 -2.35 -5.09 14.67
C ASN A 96 -1.87 -5.56 13.28
N TYR A 97 -1.17 -4.73 12.51
CA TYR A 97 -0.54 -5.16 11.27
C TYR A 97 0.65 -6.10 11.54
N ASP A 98 1.36 -5.89 12.66
CA ASP A 98 2.51 -6.71 13.06
C ASP A 98 2.08 -8.15 13.38
N ASP A 99 0.86 -8.35 13.92
CA ASP A 99 0.29 -9.67 14.19
C ASP A 99 0.14 -10.54 12.93
N PHE A 100 0.20 -9.91 11.75
CA PHE A 100 0.02 -10.56 10.45
C PHE A 100 1.23 -10.40 9.52
N ASP A 101 2.39 -9.98 10.02
CA ASP A 101 3.59 -9.69 9.24
C ASP A 101 3.34 -8.69 8.09
N GLN A 102 2.38 -7.78 8.26
CA GLN A 102 2.05 -6.74 7.29
C GLN A 102 2.86 -5.48 7.58
N SER A 103 3.73 -5.07 6.66
CA SER A 103 4.48 -3.83 6.79
C SER A 103 3.57 -2.60 6.74
N TRP A 104 3.84 -1.62 7.60
CA TRP A 104 3.08 -0.38 7.66
C TRP A 104 3.97 0.83 7.99
N VAL A 105 3.51 2.01 7.57
CA VAL A 105 4.14 3.31 7.87
C VAL A 105 3.05 4.27 8.35
N HIS A 106 3.34 5.00 9.41
CA HIS A 106 2.43 6.01 9.97
C HIS A 106 2.86 7.41 9.55
N LEU A 107 2.03 8.05 8.72
CA LEU A 107 2.22 9.40 8.22
C LEU A 107 0.96 10.23 8.45
N PRO A 108 0.72 10.71 9.69
CA PRO A 108 -0.49 11.47 10.00
C PRO A 108 -0.69 12.64 9.06
N PHE A 109 -1.89 12.73 8.48
CA PHE A 109 -2.27 13.84 7.62
C PHE A 109 -3.73 14.23 7.85
N GLY A 110 -3.95 15.43 8.38
CA GLY A 110 -5.28 15.94 8.76
C GLY A 110 -5.98 16.69 7.65
N GLY A 111 -5.24 17.29 6.72
CA GLY A 111 -5.78 18.12 5.65
C GLY A 111 -4.83 19.23 5.23
N ALA A 112 -5.35 20.23 4.52
CA ALA A 112 -4.55 21.34 3.97
C ALA A 112 -3.83 22.17 5.04
N THR A 113 -4.32 22.20 6.26
CA THR A 113 -3.69 22.92 7.40
C THR A 113 -2.34 22.35 7.81
N ASP A 114 -2.04 21.09 7.47
CA ASP A 114 -0.74 20.47 7.74
C ASP A 114 0.36 21.00 6.81
N GLY A 115 -0.04 21.67 5.75
CA GLY A 115 0.84 22.38 4.82
C GLY A 115 1.43 21.51 3.71
N VAL A 116 2.04 22.20 2.74
CA VAL A 116 2.58 21.56 1.53
C VAL A 116 3.71 20.56 1.85
N ALA A 117 4.62 20.90 2.75
CA ALA A 117 5.75 20.04 3.08
C ALA A 117 5.31 18.65 3.61
N ARG A 118 4.26 18.63 4.44
CA ARG A 118 3.68 17.38 4.95
C ARG A 118 3.00 16.57 3.86
N LEU A 119 2.28 17.25 2.96
CA LEU A 119 1.65 16.61 1.81
C LEU A 119 2.69 16.01 0.86
N GLU A 120 3.78 16.73 0.57
CA GLU A 120 4.88 16.21 -0.25
C GLU A 120 5.57 14.99 0.37
N GLU A 121 5.73 14.97 1.70
CA GLU A 121 6.23 13.79 2.41
C GLU A 121 5.32 12.58 2.19
N VAL A 122 4.00 12.75 2.29
CA VAL A 122 3.02 11.69 1.99
C VAL A 122 3.11 11.26 0.53
N CYS A 123 3.16 12.20 -0.42
CA CYS A 123 3.28 11.90 -1.85
C CYS A 123 4.56 11.11 -2.16
N ARG A 124 5.68 11.53 -1.59
CA ARG A 124 6.96 10.84 -1.74
C ARG A 124 6.91 9.42 -1.17
N ALA A 125 6.34 9.23 0.01
CA ALA A 125 6.20 7.92 0.60
C ALA A 125 5.31 6.99 -0.25
N ILE A 126 4.22 7.49 -0.83
CA ILE A 126 3.39 6.71 -1.76
C ILE A 126 4.24 6.27 -2.97
N ASP A 127 5.02 7.18 -3.55
CA ASP A 127 5.86 6.87 -4.70
C ASP A 127 6.97 5.86 -4.37
N GLU A 128 7.70 6.07 -3.28
CA GLU A 128 8.76 5.19 -2.80
C GLU A 128 8.25 3.77 -2.50
N HIS A 129 7.10 3.65 -1.81
CA HIS A 129 6.53 2.35 -1.45
C HIS A 129 5.80 1.66 -2.60
N SER A 130 5.47 2.37 -3.66
CA SER A 130 4.88 1.81 -4.89
C SER A 130 5.88 1.63 -6.02
N ALA A 131 7.15 1.95 -5.82
CA ALA A 131 8.21 1.74 -6.80
C ALA A 131 8.47 0.25 -7.08
N GLU A 132 9.11 -0.06 -8.21
CA GLU A 132 9.56 -1.41 -8.56
C GLU A 132 8.45 -2.48 -8.60
N GLY A 133 7.21 -2.05 -8.92
CA GLY A 133 6.06 -2.96 -9.01
C GLY A 133 5.47 -3.38 -7.66
N ARG A 134 5.84 -2.72 -6.58
CA ARG A 134 5.24 -2.95 -5.26
C ARG A 134 3.84 -2.35 -5.18
N CYS A 135 2.97 -2.99 -4.38
CA CYS A 135 1.64 -2.52 -4.09
C CYS A 135 1.59 -1.81 -2.73
N VAL A 136 1.02 -0.62 -2.70
CA VAL A 136 0.79 0.16 -1.48
C VAL A 136 -0.70 0.42 -1.28
N LEU A 137 -1.16 0.25 -0.04
CA LEU A 137 -2.50 0.63 0.39
C LEU A 137 -2.42 1.88 1.26
N VAL A 138 -3.12 2.93 0.88
CA VAL A 138 -3.23 4.15 1.68
C VAL A 138 -4.58 4.16 2.38
N HIS A 139 -4.60 4.37 3.69
CA HIS A 139 -5.87 4.41 4.42
C HIS A 139 -5.96 5.55 5.44
N ARG A 140 -7.20 5.90 5.76
CA ARG A 140 -7.59 6.78 6.85
C ARG A 140 -8.79 6.17 7.59
N GLU A 141 -9.36 6.90 8.57
CA GLU A 141 -10.55 6.46 9.32
C GLU A 141 -11.67 6.02 8.38
N GLU A 142 -11.95 6.86 7.39
CA GLU A 142 -12.95 6.66 6.35
C GLU A 142 -12.37 7.09 5.01
N LEU A 143 -12.92 6.56 3.92
CA LEU A 143 -12.65 7.06 2.58
C LEU A 143 -13.37 8.41 2.40
N ASN A 144 -12.76 9.47 2.93
CA ASN A 144 -13.32 10.82 2.96
C ASN A 144 -12.58 11.77 2.00
N ASP A 145 -12.99 13.03 2.03
CA ASP A 145 -12.48 14.10 1.21
C ASP A 145 -10.95 14.30 1.33
N VAL A 146 -10.39 14.06 2.53
CA VAL A 146 -8.94 14.19 2.75
C VAL A 146 -8.18 13.13 1.96
N VAL A 147 -8.56 11.85 2.06
CA VAL A 147 -7.89 10.76 1.32
C VAL A 147 -8.02 10.97 -0.19
N CYS A 148 -9.22 11.31 -0.65
CA CYS A 148 -9.45 11.57 -2.08
C CYS A 148 -8.62 12.77 -2.56
N GLY A 149 -8.51 13.83 -1.75
CA GLY A 149 -7.68 15.00 -2.02
C GLY A 149 -6.18 14.65 -2.07
N VAL A 150 -5.69 13.82 -1.15
CA VAL A 150 -4.30 13.32 -1.17
C VAL A 150 -4.02 12.54 -2.44
N MET A 151 -4.95 11.69 -2.90
CA MET A 151 -4.77 10.95 -4.16
C MET A 151 -4.75 11.89 -5.37
N GLY A 152 -5.62 12.90 -5.40
CA GLY A 152 -5.59 13.94 -6.43
C GLY A 152 -4.25 14.71 -6.42
N ALA A 153 -3.81 15.11 -5.24
CA ALA A 153 -2.52 15.79 -5.07
C ALA A 153 -1.34 14.93 -5.53
N TRP A 154 -1.33 13.62 -5.18
CA TRP A 154 -0.29 12.70 -5.62
C TRP A 154 -0.29 12.52 -7.14
N LEU A 155 -1.46 12.41 -7.79
CA LEU A 155 -1.56 12.33 -9.26
C LEU A 155 -0.94 13.56 -9.93
N LEU A 156 -1.13 14.75 -9.36
CA LEU A 156 -0.54 16.00 -9.86
C LEU A 156 0.96 16.07 -9.57
N TRP A 157 1.36 15.76 -8.33
CA TRP A 157 2.74 15.80 -7.87
C TRP A 157 3.65 14.81 -8.63
N SER A 158 3.15 13.63 -8.92
CA SER A 158 3.87 12.60 -9.69
C SER A 158 3.93 12.86 -11.19
N GLY A 159 3.27 13.91 -11.68
CA GLY A 159 3.21 14.25 -13.11
C GLY A 159 2.31 13.34 -13.95
N LEU A 160 1.52 12.46 -13.31
CA LEU A 160 0.55 11.60 -14.04
C LEU A 160 -0.59 12.41 -14.64
N VAL A 161 -0.87 13.58 -14.08
CA VAL A 161 -1.80 14.57 -14.65
C VAL A 161 -1.14 15.95 -14.64
N ALA A 162 -1.47 16.76 -15.63
CA ALA A 162 -0.77 18.03 -15.86
C ALA A 162 -1.34 19.21 -15.07
N THR A 163 -2.60 19.12 -14.61
CA THR A 163 -3.30 20.26 -13.97
C THR A 163 -4.15 19.84 -12.78
N GLY A 164 -4.32 20.79 -11.83
CA GLY A 164 -5.18 20.58 -10.67
C GLY A 164 -6.63 20.18 -11.01
N PRO A 165 -7.31 20.83 -11.97
CA PRO A 165 -8.63 20.40 -12.40
C PRO A 165 -8.68 18.96 -12.95
N GLN A 166 -7.65 18.52 -13.67
CA GLN A 166 -7.54 17.13 -14.11
C GLN A 166 -7.37 16.19 -12.92
N ALA A 167 -6.48 16.53 -11.97
CA ALA A 167 -6.25 15.75 -10.76
C ALA A 167 -7.55 15.56 -9.95
N ILE A 168 -8.32 16.61 -9.76
CA ILE A 168 -9.63 16.58 -9.11
C ILE A 168 -10.58 15.65 -9.87
N SER A 169 -10.73 15.82 -11.19
CA SER A 169 -11.62 15.00 -12.00
C SER A 169 -11.25 13.52 -11.99
N PHE A 170 -9.95 13.20 -12.01
CA PHE A 170 -9.49 11.81 -11.91
C PHE A 170 -9.75 11.23 -10.52
N ALA A 171 -9.44 11.96 -9.44
CA ALA A 171 -9.71 11.51 -8.08
C ALA A 171 -11.21 11.24 -7.87
N GLU A 172 -12.09 12.15 -8.30
CA GLU A 172 -13.55 11.99 -8.22
C GLU A 172 -14.03 10.74 -8.98
N ARG A 173 -13.49 10.49 -10.16
CA ARG A 173 -13.87 9.34 -10.98
C ARG A 173 -13.38 8.02 -10.38
N LEU A 174 -12.14 7.98 -9.90
CA LEU A 174 -11.53 6.76 -9.34
C LEU A 174 -12.17 6.37 -8.01
N THR A 175 -12.50 7.35 -7.18
CA THR A 175 -13.10 7.12 -5.86
C THR A 175 -14.63 7.10 -5.89
N GLU A 176 -15.24 7.36 -7.06
CA GLU A 176 -16.68 7.47 -7.27
C GLU A 176 -17.36 8.47 -6.32
N ARG A 177 -16.62 9.53 -5.95
CA ARG A 177 -17.06 10.54 -4.98
C ARG A 177 -16.67 11.94 -5.45
N PRO A 178 -17.56 12.94 -5.28
CA PRO A 178 -17.18 14.31 -5.54
C PRO A 178 -16.18 14.81 -4.48
N LEU A 179 -15.17 15.54 -4.91
CA LEU A 179 -14.26 16.25 -4.01
C LEU A 179 -14.94 17.52 -3.47
N GLY A 180 -15.04 17.57 -2.14
CA GLY A 180 -15.46 18.75 -1.42
C GLY A 180 -14.37 19.81 -1.32
N THR A 181 -14.63 20.84 -0.53
CA THR A 181 -13.70 21.97 -0.35
C THR A 181 -12.34 21.52 0.17
N VAL A 182 -12.32 20.66 1.18
CA VAL A 182 -11.07 20.20 1.81
C VAL A 182 -10.19 19.43 0.82
N GLY A 183 -10.77 18.52 0.03
CA GLY A 183 -10.03 17.76 -0.97
C GLY A 183 -9.48 18.67 -2.08
N ARG A 184 -10.23 19.67 -2.51
CA ARG A 184 -9.80 20.66 -3.51
C ARG A 184 -8.67 21.55 -2.98
N GLU A 185 -8.74 21.96 -1.72
CA GLU A 185 -7.67 22.71 -1.04
C GLU A 185 -6.37 21.89 -0.98
N ILE A 186 -6.46 20.59 -0.66
CA ILE A 186 -5.30 19.70 -0.64
C ILE A 186 -4.65 19.60 -2.02
N VAL A 187 -5.44 19.40 -3.08
CA VAL A 187 -4.91 19.40 -4.46
C VAL A 187 -4.26 20.74 -4.81
N GLY A 188 -4.84 21.83 -4.35
CA GLY A 188 -4.32 23.19 -4.57
C GLY A 188 -3.00 23.50 -3.87
N LEU A 189 -2.56 22.70 -2.90
CA LEU A 189 -1.25 22.88 -2.24
C LEU A 189 -0.08 22.44 -3.14
N VAL A 190 -0.32 21.58 -4.11
CA VAL A 190 0.73 21.03 -4.97
C VAL A 190 0.83 21.87 -6.23
N ALA A 191 2.03 22.35 -6.52
CA ALA A 191 2.32 22.91 -7.84
C ALA A 191 2.35 21.77 -8.88
N PRO A 192 1.89 22.00 -10.12
CA PRO A 192 2.08 21.04 -11.20
C PRO A 192 3.56 20.70 -11.34
N ALA A 193 3.89 19.43 -11.62
CA ALA A 193 5.24 19.08 -12.01
C ALA A 193 5.64 19.94 -13.21
N ASP A 194 6.85 20.47 -13.20
CA ASP A 194 7.36 21.21 -14.36
C ASP A 194 7.25 20.31 -15.59
N PRO A 195 6.68 20.80 -16.71
CA PRO A 195 6.63 20.01 -17.92
C PRO A 195 8.07 19.61 -18.31
N PRO A 196 8.27 18.38 -18.80
CA PRO A 196 9.60 17.98 -19.27
C PRO A 196 10.10 19.06 -20.23
N ALA A 197 11.34 19.53 -20.00
CA ALA A 197 11.94 20.53 -20.84
C ALA A 197 11.77 20.09 -22.29
N SER A 198 11.06 20.89 -23.09
CA SER A 198 10.93 20.67 -24.52
C SER A 198 12.37 20.65 -25.06
N GLU A 199 12.82 19.50 -25.54
CA GLU A 199 13.97 19.40 -26.40
C GLU A 199 13.63 20.15 -27.70
N ASP A 200 13.62 21.47 -27.65
CA ASP A 200 13.61 22.26 -28.86
C ASP A 200 14.92 21.96 -29.56
N GLY A 201 14.81 21.02 -30.51
CA GLY A 201 15.89 20.69 -31.40
C GLY A 201 16.38 21.93 -32.08
N ASP A 202 17.62 22.26 -31.78
CA ASP A 202 18.44 23.14 -32.59
C ASP A 202 18.54 22.54 -34.02
N ALA A 203 17.65 23.04 -34.88
CA ALA A 203 17.73 22.85 -36.31
C ALA A 203 18.20 24.15 -36.89
N GLY A 204 19.53 24.36 -36.85
CA GLY A 204 20.27 25.36 -37.59
C GLY A 204 20.90 24.76 -38.84
#